data_28c1f6f054b8b8fabfb295860f4d1203
#
_entry.id   28c1f6f054b8b8fabfb295860f4d1203
#
_cell.length_a   1.000
_cell.length_b   1.000
_cell.length_c   1.000
_cell.angle_alpha   90.00
_cell.angle_beta   90.00
_cell.angle_gamma   90.00
#
_symmetry.space_group_name_H-M   'P 1'
#
loop_
_entity.id
_entity.type
_entity.pdbx_description
1 polymer ?
#
loop_
_entity_poly.entity_id
_entity_poly.type
_entity_poly.pdbx_seq_one_letter_code
_entity_poly.pdbx_strand_id
1 'polypeptide(L)'
;MGLGIILHEGIGDTIRVSLTGDPVEEIKVGFDILKSLRIRARGINFIACPTCSRQEFDVIGTVNALEQRLEDIITPMDVSIIGCVVNGPGEALVSTLGVTGGNKKSGLYEDGVPFPVCHPSPYRQL
;
A
#
# COMPACT_ATOMS: atom_id res chain seq x y z
N MET A 1 -7.51 -14.00 -11.16
CA MET A 1 -8.01 -15.10 -10.31
C MET A 1 -7.35 -16.44 -10.64
N GLY A 2 -7.37 -16.96 -11.86
CA GLY A 2 -6.82 -18.27 -12.22
C GLY A 2 -5.35 -18.47 -11.83
N LEU A 3 -4.48 -17.51 -12.17
CA LEU A 3 -3.07 -17.57 -11.77
C LEU A 3 -2.89 -17.61 -10.23
N GLY A 4 -3.68 -16.82 -9.51
CA GLY A 4 -3.60 -16.77 -8.06
C GLY A 4 -3.95 -18.10 -7.39
N ILE A 5 -4.95 -18.82 -7.89
CA ILE A 5 -5.34 -20.14 -7.36
C ILE A 5 -4.21 -21.15 -7.57
N ILE A 6 -3.70 -21.24 -8.79
CA ILE A 6 -2.63 -22.18 -9.15
C ILE A 6 -1.37 -21.93 -8.34
N LEU A 7 -0.97 -20.67 -8.21
CA LEU A 7 0.21 -20.28 -7.43
C LEU A 7 0.01 -20.50 -5.93
N HIS A 8 -1.20 -20.29 -5.41
CA HIS A 8 -1.52 -20.56 -4.00
C HIS A 8 -1.37 -22.06 -3.67
N GLU A 9 -1.72 -22.93 -4.62
CA GLU A 9 -1.54 -24.39 -4.50
C GLU A 9 -0.08 -24.83 -4.71
N GLY A 10 0.84 -23.87 -4.94
CA GLY A 10 2.25 -24.20 -5.17
C GLY A 10 2.55 -24.82 -6.53
N ILE A 11 1.68 -24.63 -7.52
CA ILE A 11 1.82 -25.23 -8.86
C ILE A 11 2.41 -24.21 -9.83
N GLY A 12 3.51 -24.57 -10.49
CA GLY A 12 4.16 -23.81 -11.55
C GLY A 12 5.31 -22.94 -11.08
N ASP A 13 6.35 -22.84 -11.91
CA ASP A 13 7.58 -22.10 -11.65
C ASP A 13 7.68 -20.80 -12.47
N THR A 14 6.77 -20.63 -13.43
CA THR A 14 6.72 -19.45 -14.29
C THR A 14 5.29 -18.97 -14.46
N ILE A 15 5.13 -17.66 -14.63
CA ILE A 15 3.83 -17.04 -14.94
C ILE A 15 3.94 -16.23 -16.21
N ARG A 16 2.84 -16.14 -16.94
CA ARG A 16 2.68 -15.22 -18.06
C ARG A 16 1.40 -14.41 -17.85
N VAL A 17 1.56 -13.10 -17.93
CA VAL A 17 0.46 -12.15 -17.99
C VAL A 17 0.42 -11.58 -19.39
N SER A 18 -0.76 -11.45 -19.97
CA SER A 18 -0.95 -10.85 -21.30
C SER A 18 -2.05 -9.82 -21.24
N LEU A 19 -1.70 -8.58 -21.59
CA LEU A 19 -2.59 -7.44 -21.57
C LEU A 19 -2.59 -6.75 -22.93
N THR A 20 -3.68 -6.05 -23.23
CA THR A 20 -3.73 -5.16 -24.40
C THR A 20 -3.15 -3.79 -24.00
N GLY A 21 -1.83 -3.65 -24.07
CA GLY A 21 -1.14 -2.44 -23.64
C GLY A 21 0.38 -2.57 -23.70
N ASP A 22 1.07 -1.68 -22.97
CA ASP A 22 2.52 -1.68 -22.86
C ASP A 22 3.00 -2.97 -22.19
N PRO A 23 4.01 -3.69 -22.73
CA PRO A 23 4.58 -4.89 -22.11
C PRO A 23 5.11 -4.67 -20.67
N VAL A 24 5.50 -3.46 -20.31
CA VAL A 24 5.93 -3.11 -18.96
C VAL A 24 4.79 -3.31 -17.95
N GLU A 25 3.56 -3.01 -18.34
CA GLU A 25 2.38 -3.20 -17.49
C GLU A 25 2.11 -4.68 -17.20
N GLU A 26 2.41 -5.58 -18.13
CA GLU A 26 2.30 -7.02 -17.91
C GLU A 26 3.23 -7.50 -16.79
N ILE A 27 4.45 -6.93 -16.75
CA ILE A 27 5.45 -7.24 -15.71
C ILE A 27 4.99 -6.69 -14.36
N LYS A 28 4.48 -5.46 -14.31
CA LYS A 28 3.93 -4.86 -13.08
C LYS A 28 2.82 -5.73 -12.50
N VAL A 29 1.83 -6.07 -13.31
CA VAL A 29 0.71 -6.95 -12.90
C VAL A 29 1.20 -8.32 -12.45
N GLY A 30 2.20 -8.89 -13.12
CA GLY A 30 2.82 -10.14 -12.71
C GLY A 30 3.42 -10.05 -11.29
N PHE A 31 4.17 -8.99 -10.99
CA PHE A 31 4.70 -8.75 -9.65
C PHE A 31 3.60 -8.47 -8.62
N ASP A 32 2.53 -7.79 -8.98
CA ASP A 32 1.41 -7.53 -8.07
C ASP A 32 0.68 -8.81 -7.67
N ILE A 33 0.51 -9.75 -8.60
CA ILE A 33 -0.05 -11.08 -8.31
C ILE A 33 0.86 -11.82 -7.32
N LEU A 34 2.17 -11.87 -7.57
CA LEU A 34 3.14 -12.55 -6.70
C LEU A 34 3.23 -11.89 -5.32
N LYS A 35 3.18 -10.57 -5.27
CA LYS A 35 3.20 -9.77 -4.04
C LYS A 35 1.94 -10.03 -3.20
N SER A 36 0.76 -10.03 -3.82
CA SER A 36 -0.51 -10.31 -3.15
C SER A 36 -0.56 -11.70 -2.49
N LEU A 37 0.13 -12.67 -3.08
CA LEU A 37 0.28 -14.03 -2.55
C LEU A 37 1.46 -14.19 -1.61
N ARG A 38 2.23 -13.13 -1.36
CA ARG A 38 3.48 -13.15 -0.57
C ARG A 38 4.52 -14.17 -1.06
N ILE A 39 4.47 -14.54 -2.34
CA ILE A 39 5.43 -15.46 -2.97
C ILE A 39 6.72 -14.72 -3.31
N ARG A 40 6.58 -13.51 -3.88
CA ARG A 40 7.70 -12.66 -4.25
C ARG A 40 7.29 -11.20 -4.15
N ALA A 41 8.03 -10.42 -3.38
CA ALA A 41 7.79 -9.00 -3.22
C ALA A 41 8.84 -8.19 -4.00
N ARG A 42 8.40 -7.11 -4.64
CA ARG A 42 9.23 -6.06 -5.20
C ARG A 42 8.53 -4.73 -5.02
N GLY A 43 9.23 -3.77 -4.45
CA GLY A 43 8.68 -2.45 -4.21
C GLY A 43 7.66 -2.42 -3.09
N ILE A 44 6.96 -1.32 -2.99
CA ILE A 44 6.04 -1.02 -1.90
C ILE A 44 4.70 -1.71 -2.14
N ASN A 45 4.18 -2.30 -1.08
CA ASN A 45 2.81 -2.79 -1.03
C ASN A 45 1.96 -1.80 -0.24
N PHE A 46 1.05 -1.10 -0.92
CA PHE A 46 0.15 -0.15 -0.27
C PHE A 46 -1.09 -0.86 0.28
N ILE A 47 -1.34 -0.66 1.56
CA ILE A 47 -2.53 -1.16 2.27
C ILE A 47 -3.37 0.07 2.61
N ALA A 48 -4.46 0.28 1.89
CA ALA A 48 -5.26 1.48 2.04
C ALA A 48 -6.72 1.19 2.38
N CYS A 49 -7.29 2.03 3.26
CA CYS A 49 -8.72 2.05 3.50
C CYS A 49 -9.29 3.35 2.90
N PRO A 50 -9.80 3.30 1.64
CA PRO A 50 -9.95 4.48 0.81
C PRO A 50 -11.08 5.41 1.21
N THR A 51 -12.21 4.88 1.73
CA THR A 51 -13.38 5.72 1.98
C THR A 51 -14.26 5.20 3.11
N CYS A 52 -14.57 6.08 4.07
CA CYS A 52 -15.67 5.91 5.01
C CYS A 52 -15.99 7.26 5.68
N SER A 53 -17.09 7.32 6.43
CA SER A 53 -17.52 8.54 7.14
C SER A 53 -16.54 8.99 8.25
N ARG A 54 -15.58 8.16 8.63
CA ARG A 54 -14.56 8.44 9.64
C ARG A 54 -13.22 8.90 9.07
N GLN A 55 -13.16 9.06 7.76
CA GLN A 55 -11.93 9.50 7.07
C GLN A 55 -11.59 10.95 7.45
N GLU A 56 -10.35 11.19 7.83
CA GLU A 56 -9.84 12.50 8.29
C GLU A 56 -8.97 13.20 7.24
N PHE A 57 -8.54 12.49 6.19
CA PHE A 57 -7.75 13.04 5.09
C PHE A 57 -8.01 12.29 3.77
N ASP A 58 -7.60 12.85 2.66
CA ASP A 58 -7.73 12.23 1.34
C ASP A 58 -6.74 11.05 1.17
N VAL A 59 -7.21 9.85 1.48
CA VAL A 59 -6.44 8.62 1.36
C VAL A 59 -6.12 8.30 -0.10
N ILE A 60 -7.09 8.44 -1.01
CA ILE A 60 -6.92 8.10 -2.43
C ILE A 60 -5.85 8.99 -3.07
N GLY A 61 -5.96 10.31 -2.88
CA GLY A 61 -4.98 11.26 -3.40
C GLY A 61 -3.58 11.03 -2.81
N THR A 62 -3.51 10.68 -1.52
CA THR A 62 -2.24 10.36 -0.85
C THR A 62 -1.60 9.10 -1.43
N VAL A 63 -2.35 8.02 -1.62
CA VAL A 63 -1.85 6.77 -2.22
C VAL A 63 -1.34 7.03 -3.63
N ASN A 64 -2.14 7.67 -4.48
CA ASN A 64 -1.75 7.98 -5.86
C ASN A 64 -0.46 8.80 -5.94
N ALA A 65 -0.32 9.80 -5.06
CA ALA A 65 0.88 10.63 -5.01
C ALA A 65 2.11 9.85 -4.53
N LEU A 66 1.94 8.94 -3.58
CA LEU A 66 3.01 8.09 -3.08
C LEU A 66 3.41 7.02 -4.10
N GLU A 67 2.47 6.37 -4.77
CA GLU A 67 2.75 5.43 -5.85
C GLU A 67 3.64 6.05 -6.92
N GLN A 68 3.30 7.27 -7.38
CA GLN A 68 4.10 7.98 -8.38
C GLN A 68 5.51 8.35 -7.89
N ARG A 69 5.62 8.81 -6.63
CA ARG A 69 6.90 9.28 -6.08
C ARG A 69 7.85 8.15 -5.67
N LEU A 70 7.30 7.00 -5.37
CA LEU A 70 8.04 5.86 -4.82
C LEU A 70 8.15 4.69 -5.80
N GLU A 71 7.79 4.92 -7.06
CA GLU A 71 7.83 3.89 -8.12
C GLU A 71 9.22 3.27 -8.29
N ASP A 72 10.28 4.06 -8.08
CA ASP A 72 11.66 3.61 -8.22
C ASP A 72 12.16 2.75 -7.05
N ILE A 73 11.41 2.69 -5.96
CA ILE A 73 11.79 1.90 -4.79
C ILE A 73 11.50 0.43 -5.06
N ILE A 74 12.56 -0.38 -5.08
CA ILE A 74 12.49 -1.83 -5.31
C ILE A 74 12.51 -2.65 -4.02
N THR A 75 12.89 -2.02 -2.90
CA THR A 75 12.92 -2.68 -1.59
C THR A 75 11.50 -3.04 -1.16
N PRO A 76 11.24 -4.32 -0.84
CA PRO A 76 9.93 -4.75 -0.37
C PRO A 76 9.60 -4.13 0.98
N MET A 77 8.44 -3.47 1.08
CA MET A 77 7.90 -2.98 2.34
C MET A 77 6.38 -2.84 2.26
N ASP A 78 5.72 -3.00 3.39
CA ASP A 78 4.29 -2.75 3.54
C ASP A 78 4.08 -1.32 4.08
N VAL A 79 3.27 -0.53 3.37
CA VAL A 79 2.92 0.84 3.76
C VAL A 79 1.41 0.94 3.93
N SER A 80 0.95 1.14 5.16
CA SER A 80 -0.47 1.31 5.45
C SER A 80 -0.87 2.79 5.45
N ILE A 81 -1.96 3.12 4.76
CA ILE A 81 -2.51 4.48 4.67
C ILE A 81 -3.99 4.42 5.04
N ILE A 82 -4.28 4.67 6.29
CA ILE A 82 -5.62 4.52 6.85
C ILE A 82 -6.15 5.86 7.34
N GLY A 83 -7.25 6.30 6.76
CA GLY A 83 -7.82 7.63 7.00
C GLY A 83 -8.42 7.87 8.39
N CYS A 84 -8.44 6.91 9.29
CA CYS A 84 -9.10 7.05 10.59
C CYS A 84 -8.34 6.39 11.74
N VAL A 85 -8.65 6.82 12.97
CA VAL A 85 -8.06 6.27 14.21
C VAL A 85 -8.55 4.88 14.59
N VAL A 86 -9.63 4.38 13.97
CA VAL A 86 -10.23 3.10 14.38
C VAL A 86 -9.39 1.93 13.88
N ASN A 87 -9.07 1.91 12.60
CA ASN A 87 -8.27 0.84 11.97
C ASN A 87 -6.80 1.24 11.79
N GLY A 88 -6.52 2.55 11.75
CA GLY A 88 -5.18 3.08 11.48
C GLY A 88 -4.10 2.51 12.39
N PRO A 89 -4.23 2.60 13.72
CA PRO A 89 -3.22 2.07 14.63
C PRO A 89 -3.00 0.55 14.47
N GLY A 90 -4.07 -0.22 14.27
CA GLY A 90 -3.97 -1.68 14.08
C GLY A 90 -3.19 -2.07 12.82
N GLU A 91 -3.48 -1.43 11.70
CA GLU A 91 -2.77 -1.67 10.44
C GLU A 91 -1.33 -1.15 10.50
N ALA A 92 -1.11 -0.01 11.16
CA ALA A 92 0.22 0.55 11.33
C ALA A 92 1.15 -0.34 12.17
N LEU A 93 0.61 -1.10 13.14
CA LEU A 93 1.38 -2.02 13.97
C LEU A 93 1.98 -3.20 13.19
N VAL A 94 1.37 -3.59 12.09
CA VAL A 94 1.80 -4.75 11.27
C VAL A 94 2.45 -4.35 9.95
N SER A 95 2.58 -3.05 9.70
CA SER A 95 3.19 -2.48 8.50
C SER A 95 4.58 -1.95 8.80
N THR A 96 5.45 -1.93 7.78
CA THR A 96 6.77 -1.28 7.88
C THR A 96 6.63 0.23 8.15
N LEU A 97 5.72 0.87 7.40
CA LEU A 97 5.36 2.26 7.63
C LEU A 97 3.83 2.38 7.71
N GLY A 98 3.33 3.18 8.62
CA GLY A 98 1.91 3.42 8.79
C GLY A 98 1.57 4.91 8.85
N VAL A 99 0.60 5.34 8.07
CA VAL A 99 0.00 6.68 8.13
C VAL A 99 -1.44 6.54 8.59
N THR A 100 -1.78 7.18 9.70
CA THR A 100 -3.13 7.13 10.25
C THR A 100 -3.71 8.53 10.36
N GLY A 101 -4.98 8.71 10.02
CA GLY A 101 -5.72 9.93 10.29
C GLY A 101 -6.31 9.91 11.69
N GLY A 102 -6.34 11.07 12.36
CA GLY A 102 -7.03 11.18 13.63
C GLY A 102 -7.00 12.58 14.21
N ASN A 103 -8.16 13.07 14.62
CA ASN A 103 -8.32 14.31 15.37
C ASN A 103 -7.64 15.53 14.71
N LYS A 104 -7.78 15.67 13.38
CA LYS A 104 -7.14 16.70 12.54
C LYS A 104 -5.60 16.63 12.51
N LYS A 105 -5.02 15.51 12.92
CA LYS A 105 -3.59 15.23 12.86
C LYS A 105 -3.39 13.88 12.19
N SER A 106 -2.26 13.71 11.52
CA SER A 106 -1.85 12.40 11.00
C SER A 106 -0.79 11.82 11.92
N GLY A 107 -0.95 10.55 12.27
CA GLY A 107 0.07 9.78 12.97
C GLY A 107 0.94 9.05 11.98
N LEU A 108 2.25 9.06 12.19
CA LEU A 108 3.21 8.24 11.45
C LEU A 108 3.73 7.14 12.38
N TYR A 109 3.85 5.93 11.83
CA TYR A 109 4.39 4.77 12.53
C TYR A 109 5.51 4.17 11.69
N GLU A 110 6.56 3.71 12.35
CA GLU A 110 7.66 2.95 11.75
C GLU A 110 7.83 1.67 12.55
N ASP A 111 7.74 0.52 11.88
CA ASP A 111 7.78 -0.82 12.48
C ASP A 111 6.86 -0.97 13.72
N GLY A 112 5.64 -0.44 13.60
CA GLY A 112 4.63 -0.46 14.66
C GLY A 112 4.84 0.55 15.79
N VAL A 113 5.90 1.35 15.77
CA VAL A 113 6.19 2.37 16.80
C VAL A 113 5.73 3.73 16.33
N PRO A 114 4.92 4.46 17.14
CA PRO A 114 4.52 5.81 16.77
C PRO A 114 5.73 6.75 16.64
N PHE A 115 5.82 7.41 15.51
CA PHE A 115 6.84 8.43 15.28
C PHE A 115 6.39 9.77 15.92
N PRO A 116 7.25 10.48 16.65
CA PRO A 116 6.84 11.67 17.42
C PRO A 116 6.53 12.91 16.56
N VAL A 117 6.41 12.76 15.25
CA VAL A 117 6.16 13.88 14.33
C VAL A 117 4.65 14.04 14.09
N CYS A 118 4.03 14.88 14.89
CA CYS A 118 2.70 15.42 14.59
C CYS A 118 2.84 16.62 13.64
N HIS A 119 2.92 16.38 12.33
CA HIS A 119 2.71 17.47 11.38
C HIS A 119 1.21 17.64 11.12
N PRO A 120 0.69 18.89 11.12
CA PRO A 120 -0.61 19.14 10.51
C PRO A 120 -0.57 18.67 9.07
N SER A 121 -1.59 17.92 8.65
CA SER A 121 -1.68 17.37 7.29
C SER A 121 -1.31 18.44 6.25
N PRO A 122 -0.30 18.23 5.40
CA PRO A 122 0.09 19.21 4.38
C PRO A 122 -0.99 19.40 3.30
N TYR A 123 -2.03 18.59 3.30
CA TYR A 123 -3.12 18.59 2.31
C TYR A 123 -4.33 19.46 2.68
N ARG A 124 -4.18 20.40 3.63
CA ARG A 124 -5.24 21.32 4.00
C ARG A 124 -5.35 22.56 3.12
N GLN A 125 -4.59 22.65 2.04
CA GLN A 125 -4.60 23.79 1.11
C GLN A 125 -4.75 23.29 -0.33
N LEU A 126 -5.88 22.70 -0.64
CA LEU A 126 -6.44 22.63 -1.99
C LEU A 126 -7.96 22.79 -1.88
#